data_e75896ddac22cf9fe8f348e7bede425e
#
_entry.id   e75896ddac22cf9fe8f348e7bede425e
#
_cell.length_a   1.000
_cell.length_b   1.000
_cell.length_c   1.000
_cell.angle_alpha   90.00
_cell.angle_beta   90.00
_cell.angle_gamma   90.00
#
_symmetry.space_group_name_H-M   'P 1'
#
loop_
_entity.id
_entity.type
_entity.pdbx_description
1 polymer ?
#
loop_
_entity_poly.entity_id
_entity_poly.type
_entity_poly.pdbx_seq_one_letter_code
_entity_poly.pdbx_strand_id
1 'polypeptide(L)'
;VESRGLGDVYKRQDKDCIDIGLKYVNNDACYPALIVVGQILRALQSGNYDLDKVSVLISQTGGGCRATNYIGFIRRALKNAGLEHIPVVSVSASGLEKNPGFKITYKFAMALLQSVLYGDLFMRVLYKTRPYEKVKGSANALYHKWNEVCKKAVRSPKKNEFNKIVRGIVKDFDELPLDETIVKPKVGVVGEILVKFHPTANNDVVTVSYTHLRAHE
;
A
#
# COMPACT_ATOMS: atom_id res chain seq x y z
N VAL A 1 -18.20 -10.41 4.09
CA VAL A 1 -17.02 -10.83 3.34
C VAL A 1 -15.82 -10.17 3.99
N GLU A 2 -15.02 -10.93 4.69
CA GLU A 2 -13.75 -10.45 5.25
C GLU A 2 -12.84 -10.05 4.09
N SER A 3 -12.50 -8.78 3.97
CA SER A 3 -11.52 -8.30 3.00
C SER A 3 -10.10 -8.70 3.46
N ARG A 4 -9.71 -9.94 3.20
CA ARG A 4 -8.34 -10.43 3.46
C ARG A 4 -7.34 -9.95 2.39
N GLY A 5 -7.80 -9.25 1.35
CA GLY A 5 -7.07 -9.15 0.10
C GLY A 5 -5.97 -8.08 0.00
N LEU A 6 -6.18 -6.87 0.49
CA LEU A 6 -5.23 -5.76 0.24
C LEU A 6 -3.98 -5.79 1.14
N GLY A 7 -4.10 -6.33 2.35
CA GLY A 7 -2.97 -6.42 3.28
C GLY A 7 -1.97 -7.53 2.94
N ASP A 8 -2.41 -8.62 2.31
CA ASP A 8 -1.55 -9.77 2.02
C ASP A 8 -0.72 -9.60 0.74
N VAL A 9 -1.21 -8.88 -0.26
CA VAL A 9 -0.46 -8.59 -1.48
C VAL A 9 0.75 -7.71 -1.16
N TYR A 10 0.62 -6.73 -0.28
CA TYR A 10 1.74 -5.89 0.17
C TYR A 10 2.80 -6.63 1.01
N LYS A 11 2.43 -7.69 1.72
CA LYS A 11 3.37 -8.44 2.57
C LYS A 11 4.28 -9.42 1.80
N ARG A 12 3.97 -9.74 0.55
CA ARG A 12 4.71 -10.72 -0.26
C ARG A 12 5.44 -10.08 -1.44
N GLN A 13 6.12 -8.99 -1.15
CA GLN A 13 6.92 -8.25 -2.12
C GLN A 13 8.32 -8.87 -2.18
N ASP A 14 8.53 -9.81 -3.08
CA ASP A 14 9.84 -10.41 -3.32
C ASP A 14 10.17 -10.46 -4.83
N LYS A 15 11.39 -10.90 -5.14
CA LYS A 15 11.88 -10.99 -6.52
C LYS A 15 11.02 -11.86 -7.43
N ASP A 16 10.39 -12.89 -6.88
CA ASP A 16 9.55 -13.80 -7.65
C ASP A 16 8.37 -13.08 -8.32
N CYS A 17 7.86 -11.99 -7.73
CA CYS A 17 6.81 -11.18 -8.35
C CYS A 17 7.28 -10.54 -9.66
N ILE A 18 8.54 -10.13 -9.74
CA ILE A 18 9.11 -9.56 -10.95
C ILE A 18 9.22 -10.62 -12.04
N ASP A 19 9.73 -11.80 -11.70
CA ASP A 19 9.91 -12.91 -12.63
C ASP A 19 8.56 -13.41 -13.17
N ILE A 20 7.55 -13.52 -12.31
CA ILE A 20 6.17 -13.82 -12.72
C ILE A 20 5.62 -12.72 -13.63
N GLY A 21 5.82 -11.46 -13.28
CA GLY A 21 5.40 -10.32 -14.11
C GLY A 21 6.02 -10.36 -15.51
N LEU A 22 7.32 -10.61 -15.61
CA LEU A 22 8.05 -10.75 -16.88
C LEU A 22 7.53 -11.88 -17.76
N LYS A 23 7.01 -12.94 -17.16
CA LYS A 23 6.43 -14.07 -17.91
C LYS A 23 5.13 -13.73 -18.64
N TYR A 24 4.33 -12.78 -18.08
CA TYR A 24 2.98 -12.49 -18.55
C TYR A 24 2.80 -11.09 -19.14
N VAL A 25 3.75 -10.20 -18.93
CA VAL A 25 3.72 -8.82 -19.44
C VAL A 25 4.94 -8.58 -20.32
N ASN A 26 4.75 -7.85 -21.41
CA ASN A 26 5.84 -7.48 -22.31
C ASN A 26 6.90 -6.64 -21.56
N ASN A 27 8.19 -6.89 -21.85
CA ASN A 27 9.32 -6.16 -21.29
C ASN A 27 9.31 -4.66 -21.59
N ASP A 28 8.59 -4.22 -22.64
CA ASP A 28 8.41 -2.81 -22.98
C ASP A 28 7.39 -2.09 -22.06
N ALA A 29 6.69 -2.84 -21.19
CA ALA A 29 5.83 -2.26 -20.18
C ALA A 29 6.65 -1.57 -19.09
N CYS A 30 6.06 -0.57 -18.43
CA CYS A 30 6.73 0.09 -17.31
C CYS A 30 6.94 -0.89 -16.14
N TYR A 31 8.04 -0.72 -15.42
CA TYR A 31 8.40 -1.58 -14.28
C TYR A 31 7.28 -1.77 -13.24
N PRO A 32 6.51 -0.72 -12.86
CA PRO A 32 5.35 -0.90 -12.00
C PRO A 32 4.30 -1.87 -12.53
N ALA A 33 4.06 -1.92 -13.84
CA ALA A 33 3.11 -2.86 -14.42
C ALA A 33 3.55 -4.32 -14.23
N LEU A 34 4.84 -4.59 -14.39
CA LEU A 34 5.42 -5.93 -14.15
C LEU A 34 5.21 -6.36 -12.71
N ILE A 35 5.51 -5.47 -11.77
CA ILE A 35 5.36 -5.74 -10.33
C ILE A 35 3.90 -6.01 -9.97
N VAL A 36 2.98 -5.13 -10.36
CA VAL A 36 1.56 -5.24 -10.03
C VAL A 36 0.96 -6.53 -10.59
N VAL A 37 1.21 -6.85 -11.85
CA VAL A 37 0.72 -8.08 -12.48
C VAL A 37 1.34 -9.31 -11.82
N GLY A 38 2.63 -9.29 -11.55
CA GLY A 38 3.32 -10.39 -10.88
C GLY A 38 2.80 -10.64 -9.46
N GLN A 39 2.55 -9.59 -8.67
CA GLN A 39 1.97 -9.70 -7.34
C GLN A 39 0.57 -10.32 -7.36
N ILE A 40 -0.29 -9.88 -8.28
CA ILE A 40 -1.64 -10.41 -8.44
C ILE A 40 -1.60 -11.89 -8.80
N LEU A 41 -0.83 -12.26 -9.84
CA LEU A 41 -0.73 -13.66 -10.27
C LEU A 41 -0.14 -14.55 -9.18
N ARG A 42 0.91 -14.10 -8.50
CA ARG A 42 1.49 -14.84 -7.40
C ARG A 42 0.50 -15.07 -6.25
N ALA A 43 -0.26 -14.05 -5.89
CA ALA A 43 -1.29 -14.19 -4.88
C ALA A 43 -2.33 -15.23 -5.28
N LEU A 44 -2.85 -15.17 -6.49
CA LEU A 44 -3.85 -16.11 -7.01
C LEU A 44 -3.31 -17.54 -7.13
N GLN A 45 -2.06 -17.70 -7.54
CA GLN A 45 -1.39 -19.00 -7.69
C GLN A 45 -0.86 -19.58 -6.36
N SER A 46 -0.94 -18.85 -5.27
CA SER A 46 -0.40 -19.28 -3.97
C SER A 46 -1.16 -20.42 -3.28
N GLY A 47 -2.36 -20.76 -3.76
CA GLY A 47 -3.24 -21.74 -3.13
C GLY A 47 -3.92 -21.26 -1.83
N ASN A 48 -3.70 -20.00 -1.43
CA ASN A 48 -4.26 -19.47 -0.18
C ASN A 48 -5.66 -18.86 -0.34
N TYR A 49 -6.18 -18.80 -1.57
CA TYR A 49 -7.45 -18.18 -1.89
C TYR A 49 -8.36 -19.15 -2.64
N ASP A 50 -9.65 -19.11 -2.33
CA ASP A 50 -10.69 -19.76 -3.11
C ASP A 50 -10.92 -18.91 -4.37
N LEU A 51 -10.47 -19.43 -5.52
CA LEU A 51 -10.49 -18.69 -6.79
C LEU A 51 -11.91 -18.38 -7.29
N ASP A 52 -12.90 -19.12 -6.82
CA ASP A 52 -14.32 -18.86 -7.15
C ASP A 52 -14.92 -17.72 -6.34
N LYS A 53 -14.25 -17.27 -5.28
CA LYS A 53 -14.71 -16.22 -4.34
C LYS A 53 -13.81 -15.00 -4.32
N VAL A 54 -12.89 -14.86 -5.26
CA VAL A 54 -11.94 -13.77 -5.32
C VAL A 54 -12.20 -12.86 -6.51
N SER A 55 -11.89 -11.57 -6.37
CA SER A 55 -11.85 -10.60 -7.45
C SER A 55 -10.62 -9.72 -7.33
N VAL A 56 -10.11 -9.27 -8.45
CA VAL A 56 -9.00 -8.30 -8.49
C VAL A 56 -9.59 -6.89 -8.55
N LEU A 57 -9.13 -6.03 -7.64
CA LEU A 57 -9.49 -4.62 -7.63
C LEU A 57 -8.26 -3.77 -7.94
N ILE A 58 -8.35 -2.86 -8.89
CA ILE A 58 -7.28 -1.92 -9.23
C ILE A 58 -7.82 -0.52 -9.46
N SER A 59 -7.04 0.50 -9.10
CA SER A 59 -7.32 1.88 -9.47
C SER A 59 -6.86 2.16 -10.91
N GLN A 60 -7.62 2.99 -11.62
CA GLN A 60 -7.33 3.40 -12.99
C GLN A 60 -7.27 4.93 -13.04
N THR A 61 -6.14 5.48 -13.45
CA THR A 61 -5.87 6.92 -13.34
C THR A 61 -6.63 7.79 -14.36
N GLY A 62 -6.92 7.24 -15.53
CA GLY A 62 -7.65 7.96 -16.60
C GLY A 62 -6.85 9.01 -17.34
N GLY A 63 -5.55 9.15 -17.05
CA GLY A 63 -4.65 10.10 -17.72
C GLY A 63 -3.81 9.47 -18.83
N GLY A 64 -2.85 10.20 -19.36
CA GLY A 64 -1.90 9.75 -20.38
C GLY A 64 -0.86 8.73 -19.90
N CYS A 65 -0.89 8.31 -18.64
CA CYS A 65 -0.01 7.32 -18.07
C CYS A 65 -0.43 5.90 -18.48
N ARG A 66 0.52 5.00 -18.66
CA ARG A 66 0.25 3.56 -18.91
C ARG A 66 -0.52 2.88 -17.77
N ALA A 67 -0.51 3.43 -16.56
CA ALA A 67 -1.33 2.98 -15.43
C ALA A 67 -2.83 2.96 -15.75
N THR A 68 -3.29 3.77 -16.69
CA THR A 68 -4.67 3.72 -17.20
C THR A 68 -4.99 2.35 -17.83
N ASN A 69 -4.00 1.66 -18.40
CA ASN A 69 -4.18 0.37 -19.06
C ASN A 69 -3.72 -0.85 -18.24
N TYR A 70 -3.39 -0.70 -16.97
CA TYR A 70 -2.99 -1.86 -16.14
C TYR A 70 -4.09 -2.93 -16.08
N ILE A 71 -5.35 -2.53 -16.12
CA ILE A 71 -6.48 -3.46 -16.17
C ILE A 71 -6.42 -4.38 -17.40
N GLY A 72 -6.03 -3.83 -18.55
CA GLY A 72 -5.83 -4.62 -19.77
C GLY A 72 -4.68 -5.64 -19.63
N PHE A 73 -3.57 -5.22 -19.03
CA PHE A 73 -2.45 -6.13 -18.74
C PHE A 73 -2.84 -7.24 -17.77
N ILE A 74 -3.57 -6.91 -16.70
CA ILE A 74 -4.05 -7.89 -15.71
C ILE A 74 -4.99 -8.89 -16.36
N ARG A 75 -6.00 -8.44 -17.12
CA ARG A 75 -6.94 -9.33 -17.81
C ARG A 75 -6.23 -10.27 -18.78
N ARG A 76 -5.28 -9.76 -19.56
CA ARG A 76 -4.49 -10.56 -20.48
C ARG A 76 -3.62 -11.58 -19.74
N ALA A 77 -2.99 -11.17 -18.66
CA ALA A 77 -2.16 -12.04 -17.84
C ALA A 77 -2.98 -13.14 -17.17
N LEU A 78 -4.17 -12.83 -16.63
CA LEU A 78 -5.09 -13.81 -16.09
C LEU A 78 -5.54 -14.83 -17.16
N LYS A 79 -5.88 -14.37 -18.36
CA LYS A 79 -6.22 -15.24 -19.47
C LYS A 79 -5.07 -16.19 -19.82
N ASN A 80 -3.85 -15.67 -19.94
CA ASN A 80 -2.67 -16.49 -20.26
C ASN A 80 -2.30 -17.47 -19.12
N ALA A 81 -2.73 -17.17 -17.89
CA ALA A 81 -2.54 -18.05 -16.73
C ALA A 81 -3.69 -19.04 -16.51
N GLY A 82 -4.72 -19.08 -17.38
CA GLY A 82 -5.90 -19.95 -17.22
C GLY A 82 -6.87 -19.49 -16.13
N LEU A 83 -6.79 -18.21 -15.72
CA LEU A 83 -7.57 -17.61 -14.62
C LEU A 83 -8.54 -16.54 -15.14
N GLU A 84 -9.00 -16.64 -16.38
CA GLU A 84 -9.87 -15.63 -17.02
C GLU A 84 -11.24 -15.49 -16.36
N HIS A 85 -11.68 -16.48 -15.60
CA HIS A 85 -12.93 -16.46 -14.84
C HIS A 85 -12.90 -15.48 -13.67
N ILE A 86 -11.70 -15.06 -13.22
CA ILE A 86 -11.56 -14.13 -12.09
C ILE A 86 -11.90 -12.70 -12.54
N PRO A 87 -12.93 -12.06 -11.94
CA PRO A 87 -13.33 -10.72 -12.33
C PRO A 87 -12.28 -9.67 -11.92
N VAL A 88 -12.02 -8.74 -12.84
CA VAL A 88 -11.16 -7.59 -12.60
C VAL A 88 -12.00 -6.33 -12.59
N VAL A 89 -12.07 -5.69 -11.44
CA VAL A 89 -12.82 -4.46 -11.18
C VAL A 89 -11.87 -3.28 -11.19
N SER A 90 -12.16 -2.27 -12.01
CA SER A 90 -11.41 -1.01 -11.98
C SER A 90 -12.19 0.09 -11.26
N VAL A 91 -11.49 0.85 -10.43
CA VAL A 91 -12.03 2.05 -9.81
C VAL A 91 -11.37 3.27 -10.44
N SER A 92 -12.14 4.08 -11.14
CA SER A 92 -11.67 5.29 -11.80
C SER A 92 -12.57 6.47 -11.47
N ALA A 93 -11.94 7.61 -11.14
CA ALA A 93 -12.66 8.87 -10.95
C ALA A 93 -13.25 9.42 -12.27
N SER A 94 -12.68 9.03 -13.41
CA SER A 94 -13.13 9.44 -14.76
C SER A 94 -14.23 8.55 -15.34
N GLY A 95 -14.64 7.49 -14.63
CA GLY A 95 -15.71 6.60 -15.09
C GLY A 95 -15.40 5.81 -16.35
N LEU A 96 -14.12 5.46 -16.58
CA LEU A 96 -13.65 4.77 -17.78
C LEU A 96 -14.29 3.40 -18.00
N GLU A 97 -14.63 2.71 -16.91
CA GLU A 97 -15.30 1.41 -16.98
C GLU A 97 -16.51 1.36 -16.04
N LYS A 98 -17.55 0.67 -16.50
CA LYS A 98 -18.71 0.35 -15.68
C LYS A 98 -18.53 -1.03 -15.06
N ASN A 99 -18.54 -1.12 -13.74
CA ASN A 99 -18.45 -2.37 -13.00
C ASN A 99 -19.82 -2.68 -12.37
N PRO A 100 -20.69 -3.46 -13.03
CA PRO A 100 -22.10 -3.59 -12.64
C PRO A 100 -22.32 -4.21 -11.24
N GLY A 101 -21.36 -4.94 -10.72
CA GLY A 101 -21.41 -5.54 -9.38
C GLY A 101 -20.82 -4.67 -8.27
N PHE A 102 -20.12 -3.57 -8.60
CA PHE A 102 -19.41 -2.76 -7.63
C PHE A 102 -20.01 -1.35 -7.52
N LYS A 103 -20.58 -1.03 -6.38
CA LYS A 103 -21.18 0.29 -6.09
C LYS A 103 -20.36 1.01 -5.03
N ILE A 104 -19.89 2.21 -5.35
CA ILE A 104 -19.24 3.09 -4.38
C ILE A 104 -20.34 3.71 -3.53
N THR A 105 -20.50 3.25 -2.30
CA THR A 105 -21.42 3.84 -1.33
C THR A 105 -20.74 5.00 -0.60
N TYR A 106 -21.52 5.92 -0.05
CA TYR A 106 -21.00 7.02 0.78
C TYR A 106 -20.14 6.48 1.94
N LYS A 107 -20.58 5.40 2.60
CA LYS A 107 -19.79 4.77 3.68
C LYS A 107 -18.44 4.27 3.18
N PHE A 108 -18.41 3.63 2.02
CA PHE A 108 -17.16 3.15 1.42
C PHE A 108 -16.23 4.31 1.05
N ALA A 109 -16.75 5.37 0.42
CA ALA A 109 -15.97 6.54 0.07
C ALA A 109 -15.36 7.22 1.30
N MET A 110 -16.14 7.38 2.38
CA MET A 110 -15.64 7.93 3.64
C MET A 110 -14.62 7.03 4.32
N ALA A 111 -14.82 5.72 4.31
CA ALA A 111 -13.84 4.77 4.84
C ALA A 111 -12.50 4.83 4.06
N LEU A 112 -12.57 4.93 2.73
CA LEU A 112 -11.39 5.09 1.89
C LEU A 112 -10.65 6.40 2.21
N LEU A 113 -11.36 7.53 2.29
CA LEU A 113 -10.78 8.82 2.64
C LEU A 113 -10.10 8.78 4.02
N GLN A 114 -10.77 8.24 5.03
CA GLN A 114 -10.19 8.09 6.37
C GLN A 114 -8.94 7.21 6.36
N SER A 115 -8.95 6.12 5.58
CA SER A 115 -7.77 5.23 5.44
C SER A 115 -6.56 5.97 4.87
N VAL A 116 -6.77 6.79 3.84
CA VAL A 116 -5.72 7.62 3.23
C VAL A 116 -5.17 8.63 4.24
N LEU A 117 -6.05 9.32 4.97
CA LEU A 117 -5.66 10.31 5.97
C LEU A 117 -4.89 9.67 7.14
N TYR A 118 -5.30 8.49 7.62
CA TYR A 118 -4.54 7.76 8.63
C TYR A 118 -3.16 7.31 8.11
N GLY A 119 -3.09 6.86 6.86
CA GLY A 119 -1.82 6.47 6.23
C GLY A 119 -0.85 7.65 6.13
N ASP A 120 -1.31 8.83 5.67
CA ASP A 120 -0.50 10.04 5.60
C ASP A 120 -0.04 10.50 6.99
N LEU A 121 -0.93 10.47 7.97
CA LEU A 121 -0.58 10.80 9.36
C LEU A 121 0.52 9.87 9.90
N PHE A 122 0.36 8.54 9.75
CA PHE A 122 1.37 7.59 10.20
C PHE A 122 2.72 7.80 9.51
N MET A 123 2.72 8.05 8.21
CA MET A 123 3.95 8.32 7.48
C MET A 123 4.67 9.55 8.08
N ARG A 124 3.94 10.63 8.36
CA ARG A 124 4.49 11.86 8.95
C ARG A 124 5.05 11.65 10.34
N VAL A 125 4.28 11.03 11.25
CA VAL A 125 4.72 10.83 12.64
C VAL A 125 5.89 9.83 12.71
N LEU A 126 5.88 8.76 11.93
CA LEU A 126 6.96 7.78 11.89
C LEU A 126 8.27 8.38 11.35
N TYR A 127 8.22 9.12 10.25
CA TYR A 127 9.42 9.72 9.68
C TYR A 127 10.03 10.80 10.58
N LYS A 128 9.18 11.47 11.40
CA LYS A 128 9.64 12.45 12.38
C LYS A 128 10.26 11.80 13.62
N THR A 129 9.68 10.70 14.13
CA THR A 129 10.05 10.14 15.44
C THR A 129 11.07 9.01 15.37
N ARG A 130 10.93 8.09 14.38
CA ARG A 130 11.77 6.89 14.25
C ARG A 130 13.29 7.17 14.23
N PRO A 131 13.79 8.22 13.55
CA PRO A 131 15.22 8.52 13.55
C PRO A 131 15.78 8.92 14.91
N TYR A 132 14.93 9.44 15.80
CA TYR A 132 15.29 10.05 17.07
C TYR A 132 14.83 9.26 18.31
N GLU A 133 14.21 8.07 18.13
CA GLU A 133 13.73 7.26 19.25
C GLU A 133 14.88 6.82 20.17
N LYS A 134 14.76 7.06 21.48
CA LYS A 134 15.72 6.58 22.49
C LYS A 134 15.68 5.07 22.66
N VAL A 135 14.48 4.50 22.56
CA VAL A 135 14.27 3.04 22.62
C VAL A 135 13.97 2.54 21.21
N LYS A 136 14.92 1.83 20.62
CA LYS A 136 14.81 1.32 19.25
C LYS A 136 13.55 0.45 19.06
N GLY A 137 12.72 0.83 18.07
CA GLY A 137 11.48 0.13 17.74
C GLY A 137 10.24 0.63 18.46
N SER A 138 10.36 1.59 19.40
CA SER A 138 9.22 2.15 20.12
C SER A 138 8.21 2.84 19.20
N ALA A 139 8.68 3.60 18.21
CA ALA A 139 7.83 4.23 17.21
C ALA A 139 7.08 3.19 16.36
N ASN A 140 7.73 2.08 15.98
CA ASN A 140 7.07 1.00 15.26
C ASN A 140 6.03 0.27 16.12
N ALA A 141 6.31 0.00 17.39
CA ALA A 141 5.35 -0.62 18.31
C ALA A 141 4.10 0.25 18.46
N LEU A 142 4.30 1.56 18.62
CA LEU A 142 3.22 2.53 18.71
C LEU A 142 2.39 2.61 17.42
N TYR A 143 3.05 2.58 16.26
CA TYR A 143 2.40 2.48 14.97
C TYR A 143 1.50 1.24 14.88
N HIS A 144 2.00 0.07 15.24
CA HIS A 144 1.19 -1.17 15.18
C HIS A 144 -0.04 -1.10 16.09
N LYS A 145 0.12 -0.57 17.32
CA LYS A 145 -1.00 -0.33 18.25
C LYS A 145 -2.09 0.51 17.59
N TRP A 146 -1.74 1.68 17.08
CA TRP A 146 -2.70 2.62 16.51
C TRP A 146 -3.25 2.16 15.15
N ASN A 147 -2.47 1.46 14.35
CA ASN A 147 -2.93 0.89 13.08
C ASN A 147 -4.10 -0.08 13.28
N GLU A 148 -4.06 -0.93 14.32
CA GLU A 148 -5.19 -1.81 14.65
C GLU A 148 -6.43 -1.03 15.12
N VAL A 149 -6.26 0.07 15.85
CA VAL A 149 -7.37 0.97 16.22
C VAL A 149 -7.98 1.61 14.97
N CYS A 150 -7.17 2.14 14.07
CA CYS A 150 -7.62 2.74 12.81
C CYS A 150 -8.36 1.74 11.92
N LYS A 151 -7.86 0.51 11.78
CA LYS A 151 -8.52 -0.56 11.03
C LYS A 151 -9.92 -0.87 11.57
N LYS A 152 -10.09 -0.91 12.90
CA LYS A 152 -11.39 -1.12 13.55
C LYS A 152 -12.33 0.07 13.29
N ALA A 153 -11.83 1.30 13.42
CA ALA A 153 -12.62 2.51 13.20
C ALA A 153 -13.11 2.65 11.75
N VAL A 154 -12.27 2.30 10.77
CA VAL A 154 -12.65 2.33 9.35
C VAL A 154 -13.71 1.28 9.02
N ARG A 155 -13.65 0.09 9.64
CA ARG A 155 -14.65 -0.98 9.43
C ARG A 155 -16.02 -0.64 10.03
N SER A 156 -16.03 0.08 11.16
CA SER A 156 -17.25 0.44 11.88
C SER A 156 -17.17 1.89 12.38
N PRO A 157 -17.32 2.88 11.46
CA PRO A 157 -17.11 4.28 11.79
C PRO A 157 -18.16 4.79 12.76
N LYS A 158 -17.72 5.42 13.86
CA LYS A 158 -18.56 6.11 14.83
C LYS A 158 -18.41 7.62 14.69
N LYS A 159 -19.49 8.32 15.03
CA LYS A 159 -19.49 9.80 15.01
C LYS A 159 -18.37 10.35 15.92
N ASN A 160 -17.61 11.30 15.41
CA ASN A 160 -16.50 11.97 16.11
C ASN A 160 -15.28 11.07 16.50
N GLU A 161 -15.28 9.80 16.11
CA GLU A 161 -14.18 8.88 16.45
C GLU A 161 -12.91 9.23 15.70
N PHE A 162 -13.00 9.64 14.44
CA PHE A 162 -11.86 10.02 13.59
C PHE A 162 -10.97 11.07 14.26
N ASN A 163 -11.57 12.20 14.68
CA ASN A 163 -10.81 13.29 15.32
C ASN A 163 -10.18 12.86 16.65
N LYS A 164 -10.86 12.00 17.41
CA LYS A 164 -10.35 11.45 18.67
C LYS A 164 -9.12 10.58 18.43
N ILE A 165 -9.17 9.72 17.42
CA ILE A 165 -8.05 8.83 17.04
C ILE A 165 -6.87 9.66 16.54
N VAL A 166 -7.09 10.62 15.63
CA VAL A 166 -6.03 11.50 15.11
C VAL A 166 -5.31 12.23 16.25
N ARG A 167 -6.06 12.83 17.19
CA ARG A 167 -5.46 13.51 18.35
C ARG A 167 -4.72 12.54 19.26
N GLY A 168 -5.25 11.32 19.45
CA GLY A 168 -4.58 10.29 20.24
C GLY A 168 -3.25 9.84 19.61
N ILE A 169 -3.24 9.62 18.29
CA ILE A 169 -2.00 9.30 17.57
C ILE A 169 -0.97 10.40 17.75
N VAL A 170 -1.32 11.65 17.45
CA VAL A 170 -0.38 12.78 17.58
C VAL A 170 0.16 12.88 18.99
N LYS A 171 -0.73 12.83 19.99
CA LYS A 171 -0.33 12.90 21.41
C LYS A 171 0.65 11.79 21.78
N ASP A 172 0.31 10.53 21.52
CA ASP A 172 1.16 9.40 21.89
C ASP A 172 2.53 9.45 21.18
N PHE A 173 2.59 9.95 19.93
CA PHE A 173 3.87 10.12 19.22
C PHE A 173 4.67 11.32 19.69
N ASP A 174 4.03 12.40 20.15
CA ASP A 174 4.73 13.56 20.74
C ASP A 174 5.27 13.25 22.15
N GLU A 175 4.65 12.31 22.87
CA GLU A 175 5.09 11.84 24.19
C GLU A 175 6.21 10.77 24.11
N LEU A 176 6.57 10.29 22.90
CA LEU A 176 7.67 9.33 22.75
C LEU A 176 9.00 9.96 23.19
N PRO A 177 9.81 9.23 24.01
CA PRO A 177 11.15 9.69 24.38
C PRO A 177 12.05 9.77 23.14
N LEU A 178 12.38 11.00 22.73
CA LEU A 178 13.26 11.27 21.59
C LEU A 178 14.61 11.80 22.06
N ASP A 179 15.66 11.50 21.32
CA ASP A 179 16.97 12.10 21.49
C ASP A 179 17.03 13.41 20.70
N GLU A 180 16.90 14.52 21.40
CA GLU A 180 16.93 15.86 20.83
C GLU A 180 18.35 16.42 20.65
N THR A 181 19.38 15.70 21.13
CA THR A 181 20.79 16.13 21.02
C THR A 181 21.36 15.86 19.62
N ILE A 182 20.73 15.00 18.84
CA ILE A 182 21.19 14.56 17.52
C ILE A 182 20.41 15.30 16.43
N VAL A 183 21.10 15.95 15.51
CA VAL A 183 20.50 16.52 14.29
C VAL A 183 20.86 15.65 13.10
N LYS A 184 19.85 15.02 12.49
CA LYS A 184 20.03 14.17 11.31
C LYS A 184 19.66 14.90 10.03
N PRO A 185 20.40 14.66 8.92
CA PRO A 185 20.10 15.25 7.64
C PRO A 185 18.75 14.75 7.11
N LYS A 186 18.00 15.63 6.45
CA LYS A 186 16.76 15.26 5.77
C LYS A 186 17.08 14.72 4.39
N VAL A 187 16.62 13.52 4.09
CA VAL A 187 16.79 12.86 2.79
C VAL A 187 15.45 12.78 2.08
N GLY A 188 15.39 13.28 0.84
CA GLY A 188 14.21 13.17 -0.03
C GLY A 188 14.31 11.94 -0.92
N VAL A 189 13.35 11.02 -0.83
CA VAL A 189 13.22 9.89 -1.76
C VAL A 189 12.34 10.32 -2.92
N VAL A 190 12.91 10.41 -4.11
CA VAL A 190 12.25 10.83 -5.35
C VAL A 190 12.23 9.70 -6.36
N GLY A 191 11.31 9.74 -7.30
CA GLY A 191 11.20 8.75 -8.37
C GLY A 191 9.75 8.42 -8.73
N GLU A 192 9.57 7.31 -9.43
CA GLU A 192 8.26 6.79 -9.80
C GLU A 192 7.47 6.37 -8.54
N ILE A 193 6.16 6.65 -8.52
CA ILE A 193 5.34 6.55 -7.30
C ILE A 193 5.36 5.15 -6.70
N LEU A 194 5.12 4.10 -7.50
CA LEU A 194 5.10 2.73 -6.98
C LEU A 194 6.49 2.32 -6.50
N VAL A 195 7.52 2.53 -7.31
CA VAL A 195 8.91 2.17 -6.97
C VAL A 195 9.36 2.88 -5.70
N LYS A 196 9.04 4.16 -5.55
CA LYS A 196 9.41 4.94 -4.37
C LYS A 196 8.87 4.36 -3.06
N PHE A 197 7.67 3.77 -3.08
CA PHE A 197 7.03 3.20 -1.89
C PHE A 197 7.12 1.68 -1.77
N HIS A 198 7.66 1.01 -2.79
CA HIS A 198 7.75 -0.44 -2.82
C HIS A 198 9.15 -0.91 -2.35
N PRO A 199 9.28 -1.53 -1.16
CA PRO A 199 10.59 -1.85 -0.57
C PRO A 199 11.50 -2.65 -1.50
N THR A 200 11.01 -3.75 -2.09
CA THR A 200 11.81 -4.59 -3.00
C THR A 200 12.23 -3.84 -4.27
N ALA A 201 11.33 -3.01 -4.83
CA ALA A 201 11.62 -2.28 -6.06
C ALA A 201 12.61 -1.13 -5.86
N ASN A 202 12.72 -0.59 -4.65
CA ASN A 202 13.64 0.49 -4.30
C ASN A 202 14.83 0.03 -3.43
N ASN A 203 15.06 -1.28 -3.31
CA ASN A 203 16.13 -1.87 -2.50
C ASN A 203 16.09 -1.41 -1.03
N ASP A 204 14.89 -1.36 -0.44
CA ASP A 204 14.67 -0.95 0.94
C ASP A 204 15.25 0.42 1.30
N VAL A 205 15.22 1.37 0.36
CA VAL A 205 15.88 2.69 0.48
C VAL A 205 15.57 3.41 1.79
N VAL A 206 14.36 3.27 2.32
CA VAL A 206 13.97 3.88 3.60
C VAL A 206 14.75 3.24 4.75
N THR A 207 14.81 1.92 4.81
CA THR A 207 15.54 1.16 5.83
C THR A 207 17.05 1.43 5.72
N VAL A 208 17.58 1.40 4.50
CA VAL A 208 18.98 1.72 4.20
C VAL A 208 19.33 3.13 4.67
N SER A 209 18.50 4.13 4.35
CA SER A 209 18.71 5.52 4.78
C SER A 209 18.78 5.64 6.31
N TYR A 210 17.89 4.97 7.05
CA TYR A 210 17.96 4.96 8.52
C TYR A 210 19.21 4.29 9.05
N THR A 211 19.68 3.23 8.42
CA THR A 211 20.87 2.48 8.84
C THR A 211 22.13 3.28 8.60
N HIS A 212 22.28 3.85 7.40
CA HIS A 212 23.50 4.59 7.02
C HIS A 212 23.61 5.96 7.70
N LEU A 213 22.50 6.64 8.00
CA LEU A 213 22.53 7.88 8.78
C LEU A 213 22.94 7.66 10.25
N ARG A 214 23.01 6.40 10.71
CA ARG A 214 23.62 6.02 11.99
C ARG A 214 25.09 5.66 11.89
N ALA A 215 25.59 5.34 10.70
CA ALA A 215 26.95 4.84 10.50
C ALA A 215 28.03 5.94 10.42
N HIS A 216 27.67 7.19 10.64
CA HIS A 216 28.57 8.35 10.68
C HIS A 216 28.65 8.96 12.08
N GLU A 217 28.73 8.13 13.12
CA GLU A 217 29.25 8.50 14.42
C GLU A 217 30.67 7.97 14.59
#